data_b6927854a37d05561505cc9007e7c46c
#
_entry.id   b6927854a37d05561505cc9007e7c46c
#
_cell.length_a   1.000
_cell.length_b   1.000
_cell.length_c   1.000
_cell.angle_alpha   90.00
_cell.angle_beta   90.00
_cell.angle_gamma   90.00
#
_symmetry.space_group_name_H-M   'P 1'
#
loop_
_entity.id
_entity.type
_entity.pdbx_description
1 polymer ?
#
loop_
_entity_poly.entity_id
_entity_poly.type
_entity_poly.pdbx_seq_one_letter_code
_entity_poly.pdbx_strand_id
1 'polypeptide(L)'
;MRISMRISFYFVIILLLISLTTSVHTQQKTIILATTTSTQDSGLLDVLIPIFEKKTGYFVKTIAVGSGQAMAMGQKGEADVLLVHSPAAEKKFVAEAFGINRRLIMHNDYIIVGPPDDPAKVKGLKLASEAFKKIASASALFLSRSDKSGTHSKEMDIWKASGIKPEGEKWYQQTGLGMGQTLNVTAEKKGYTLADRGTYLALKKNLGLDILVEGDAILLNIYHVIEVNPAKWPKVNAPGGRAFADFMVSKETQDIIKTFGVGKYGSPLFFPDVGKK
;
A
#
# COMPACT_ATOMS: atom_id res chain seq x y z
N MET A 1 -35.60 46.96 -52.29
CA MET A 1 -35.96 46.35 -51.01
C MET A 1 -35.72 44.85 -50.87
N ARG A 2 -35.21 44.15 -51.88
CA ARG A 2 -34.91 42.69 -51.81
C ARG A 2 -33.44 42.31 -51.49
N ILE A 3 -32.47 43.22 -51.56
CA ILE A 3 -31.05 43.00 -51.36
C ILE A 3 -30.68 43.08 -49.85
N SER A 4 -31.34 43.94 -49.07
CA SER A 4 -31.01 44.10 -47.63
C SER A 4 -31.44 42.91 -46.78
N MET A 5 -32.48 42.18 -47.21
CA MET A 5 -33.00 41.03 -46.48
C MET A 5 -32.14 39.75 -46.62
N ARG A 6 -31.39 39.63 -47.74
CA ARG A 6 -30.48 38.51 -47.95
C ARG A 6 -29.17 38.62 -47.13
N ILE A 7 -28.63 39.84 -46.99
CA ILE A 7 -27.45 40.13 -46.20
C ILE A 7 -27.70 39.85 -44.69
N SER A 8 -28.89 40.23 -44.17
CA SER A 8 -29.26 39.96 -42.78
C SER A 8 -29.40 38.50 -42.45
N PHE A 9 -29.85 37.67 -43.43
CA PHE A 9 -30.03 36.25 -43.25
C PHE A 9 -28.64 35.49 -43.17
N TYR A 10 -27.66 35.88 -43.94
CA TYR A 10 -26.33 35.34 -43.88
C TYR A 10 -25.57 35.74 -42.61
N PHE A 11 -25.83 36.94 -42.08
CA PHE A 11 -25.20 37.38 -40.83
C PHE A 11 -25.75 36.63 -39.62
N VAL A 12 -27.01 36.25 -39.61
CA VAL A 12 -27.64 35.43 -38.57
C VAL A 12 -27.13 33.98 -38.63
N ILE A 13 -26.91 33.42 -39.83
CA ILE A 13 -26.37 32.06 -39.98
C ILE A 13 -24.90 32.02 -39.57
N ILE A 14 -24.10 33.04 -39.81
CA ILE A 14 -22.72 33.12 -39.36
C ILE A 14 -22.60 33.28 -37.84
N LEU A 15 -23.50 34.05 -37.21
CA LEU A 15 -23.55 34.17 -35.77
C LEU A 15 -24.05 32.87 -35.06
N LEU A 16 -24.89 32.06 -35.70
CA LEU A 16 -25.30 30.76 -35.18
C LEU A 16 -24.21 29.70 -35.28
N LEU A 17 -23.26 29.81 -36.23
CA LEU A 17 -22.16 28.88 -36.39
C LEU A 17 -21.00 29.15 -35.42
N ILE A 18 -20.91 30.35 -34.84
CA ILE A 18 -19.84 30.72 -33.88
C ILE A 18 -20.21 30.28 -32.45
N SER A 19 -21.49 30.00 -32.15
CA SER A 19 -21.93 29.60 -30.80
C SER A 19 -21.82 28.08 -30.49
N LEU A 20 -21.27 27.27 -31.40
CA LEU A 20 -21.01 25.85 -31.19
C LEU A 20 -19.53 25.54 -30.82
N THR A 21 -18.87 26.49 -30.14
CA THR A 21 -17.68 26.12 -29.37
C THR A 21 -18.16 25.37 -28.13
N THR A 22 -18.49 24.10 -28.30
CA THR A 22 -18.62 23.19 -27.17
C THR A 22 -17.29 23.23 -26.43
N SER A 23 -17.30 23.88 -25.27
CA SER A 23 -16.25 23.68 -24.28
C SER A 23 -16.23 22.18 -24.00
N VAL A 24 -15.31 21.46 -24.65
CA VAL A 24 -14.96 20.10 -24.25
C VAL A 24 -14.39 20.26 -22.84
N HIS A 25 -15.27 20.24 -21.84
CA HIS A 25 -14.88 20.02 -20.48
C HIS A 25 -14.27 18.61 -20.52
N THR A 26 -12.95 18.55 -20.63
CA THR A 26 -12.23 17.32 -20.41
C THR A 26 -12.50 16.94 -18.97
N GLN A 27 -13.53 16.13 -18.75
CA GLN A 27 -13.80 15.56 -17.43
C GLN A 27 -12.52 14.89 -16.98
N GLN A 28 -11.93 15.43 -15.92
CA GLN A 28 -10.67 14.93 -15.38
C GLN A 28 -10.88 13.45 -15.09
N LYS A 29 -10.15 12.60 -15.80
CA LYS A 29 -10.30 11.15 -15.70
C LYS A 29 -9.77 10.69 -14.34
N THR A 30 -10.63 10.59 -13.36
CA THR A 30 -10.27 10.14 -12.01
C THR A 30 -10.20 8.63 -11.94
N ILE A 31 -9.20 8.11 -11.24
CA ILE A 31 -9.12 6.72 -10.81
C ILE A 31 -9.11 6.64 -9.29
N ILE A 32 -9.72 5.61 -8.73
CA ILE A 32 -9.70 5.31 -7.31
C ILE A 32 -8.67 4.21 -7.05
N LEU A 33 -7.57 4.58 -6.40
CA LEU A 33 -6.54 3.67 -5.92
C LEU A 33 -6.86 3.28 -4.47
N ALA A 34 -7.22 2.02 -4.21
CA ALA A 34 -7.29 1.50 -2.86
C ALA A 34 -5.93 0.86 -2.48
N THR A 35 -5.38 1.29 -1.37
CA THR A 35 -4.05 0.85 -0.90
C THR A 35 -4.01 0.75 0.62
N THR A 36 -2.81 0.57 1.20
CA THR A 36 -2.65 0.44 2.65
C THR A 36 -2.11 1.71 3.29
N THR A 37 -2.45 1.90 4.57
CA THR A 37 -1.94 3.04 5.36
C THR A 37 -0.41 3.03 5.39
N SER A 38 0.22 1.86 5.56
CA SER A 38 1.68 1.75 5.55
C SER A 38 2.31 2.13 4.20
N THR A 39 1.64 1.83 3.09
CA THR A 39 2.09 2.27 1.75
C THR A 39 2.02 3.79 1.62
N GLN A 40 0.91 4.39 2.06
CA GLN A 40 0.75 5.85 2.06
C GLN A 40 1.76 6.51 2.99
N ASP A 41 1.89 6.03 4.22
CA ASP A 41 2.75 6.60 5.25
C ASP A 41 4.25 6.50 4.91
N SER A 42 4.63 5.59 4.02
CA SER A 42 6.00 5.49 3.50
C SER A 42 6.42 6.71 2.67
N GLY A 43 5.47 7.44 2.11
CA GLY A 43 5.69 8.57 1.20
C GLY A 43 6.01 8.16 -0.24
N LEU A 44 6.02 6.87 -0.58
CA LEU A 44 6.30 6.39 -1.95
C LEU A 44 5.27 6.92 -2.95
N LEU A 45 3.99 6.91 -2.58
CA LEU A 45 2.92 7.38 -3.45
C LEU A 45 2.97 8.89 -3.68
N ASP A 46 3.50 9.67 -2.75
CA ASP A 46 3.67 11.13 -2.90
C ASP A 46 4.69 11.47 -4.00
N VAL A 47 5.60 10.53 -4.29
CA VAL A 47 6.56 10.65 -5.41
C VAL A 47 5.97 10.10 -6.71
N LEU A 48 5.32 8.94 -6.67
CA LEU A 48 4.88 8.23 -7.87
C LEU A 48 3.62 8.82 -8.50
N ILE A 49 2.63 9.22 -7.69
CA ILE A 49 1.34 9.71 -8.19
C ILE A 49 1.49 10.98 -9.05
N PRO A 50 2.24 12.03 -8.64
CA PRO A 50 2.41 13.21 -9.50
C PRO A 50 3.05 12.91 -10.85
N ILE A 51 3.96 11.94 -10.91
CA ILE A 51 4.60 11.50 -12.17
C ILE A 51 3.57 10.81 -13.06
N PHE A 52 2.78 9.91 -12.50
CA PHE A 52 1.70 9.22 -13.21
C PHE A 52 0.66 10.21 -13.76
N GLU A 53 0.17 11.11 -12.92
CA GLU A 53 -0.83 12.12 -13.28
C GLU A 53 -0.35 13.03 -14.42
N LYS A 54 0.89 13.50 -14.32
CA LYS A 54 1.52 14.32 -15.38
C LYS A 54 1.63 13.58 -16.71
N LYS A 55 1.94 12.29 -16.68
CA LYS A 55 2.14 11.47 -17.88
C LYS A 55 0.84 11.07 -18.56
N THR A 56 -0.20 10.82 -17.79
CA THR A 56 -1.41 10.17 -18.30
C THR A 56 -2.61 11.08 -18.37
N GLY A 57 -2.58 12.18 -17.63
CA GLY A 57 -3.73 13.07 -17.46
C GLY A 57 -4.84 12.49 -16.56
N TYR A 58 -4.63 11.32 -15.95
CA TYR A 58 -5.50 10.81 -14.90
C TYR A 58 -5.21 11.53 -13.60
N PHE A 59 -6.23 11.70 -12.77
CA PHE A 59 -6.13 12.11 -11.38
C PHE A 59 -6.31 10.91 -10.46
N VAL A 60 -5.44 10.70 -9.48
CA VAL A 60 -5.49 9.55 -8.57
C VAL A 60 -6.09 9.95 -7.24
N LYS A 61 -7.29 9.44 -6.96
CA LYS A 61 -7.88 9.49 -5.62
C LYS A 61 -7.42 8.28 -4.82
N THR A 62 -6.45 8.48 -3.93
CA THR A 62 -5.95 7.43 -3.05
C THR A 62 -6.86 7.24 -1.85
N ILE A 63 -7.19 5.98 -1.53
CA ILE A 63 -7.88 5.57 -0.32
C ILE A 63 -6.99 4.58 0.41
N ALA A 64 -6.34 5.05 1.48
CA ALA A 64 -5.41 4.27 2.29
C ALA A 64 -6.13 3.68 3.52
N VAL A 65 -6.24 2.36 3.55
CA VAL A 65 -6.93 1.59 4.62
C VAL A 65 -6.16 0.31 4.93
N GLY A 66 -6.68 -0.62 5.70
CA GLY A 66 -6.07 -1.96 5.84
C GLY A 66 -6.22 -2.80 4.57
N SER A 67 -5.27 -3.72 4.28
CA SER A 67 -5.32 -4.58 3.06
C SER A 67 -6.67 -5.27 2.87
N GLY A 68 -7.28 -5.77 3.94
CA GLY A 68 -8.61 -6.40 3.87
C GLY A 68 -9.71 -5.44 3.45
N GLN A 69 -9.66 -4.19 3.92
CA GLN A 69 -10.61 -3.15 3.55
C GLN A 69 -10.40 -2.67 2.12
N ALA A 70 -9.13 -2.50 1.69
CA ALA A 70 -8.82 -2.16 0.30
C ALA A 70 -9.36 -3.23 -0.67
N MET A 71 -9.17 -4.51 -0.36
CA MET A 71 -9.75 -5.60 -1.15
C MET A 71 -11.28 -5.63 -1.10
N ALA A 72 -11.91 -5.34 0.05
CA ALA A 72 -13.36 -5.24 0.16
C ALA A 72 -13.94 -4.12 -0.73
N MET A 73 -13.22 -3.00 -0.88
CA MET A 73 -13.58 -1.96 -1.84
C MET A 73 -13.55 -2.48 -3.29
N GLY A 74 -12.49 -3.20 -3.67
CA GLY A 74 -12.41 -3.85 -4.98
C GLY A 74 -13.51 -4.89 -5.20
N GLN A 75 -13.87 -5.67 -4.16
CA GLN A 75 -14.96 -6.63 -4.20
C GLN A 75 -16.33 -6.00 -4.46
N LYS A 76 -16.49 -4.72 -4.12
CA LYS A 76 -17.73 -3.95 -4.34
C LYS A 76 -17.69 -3.07 -5.59
N GLY A 77 -16.55 -3.02 -6.29
CA GLY A 77 -16.34 -2.09 -7.41
C GLY A 77 -16.22 -0.62 -6.99
N GLU A 78 -15.80 -0.37 -5.74
CA GLU A 78 -15.58 0.96 -5.16
C GLU A 78 -14.15 1.47 -5.37
N ALA A 79 -13.30 0.68 -6.04
CA ALA A 79 -11.96 1.03 -6.47
C ALA A 79 -11.74 0.56 -7.92
N ASP A 80 -10.82 1.22 -8.62
CA ASP A 80 -10.44 0.88 -10.00
C ASP A 80 -9.19 0.00 -10.04
N VAL A 81 -8.31 0.21 -9.08
CA VAL A 81 -7.03 -0.50 -8.95
C VAL A 81 -6.65 -0.62 -7.47
N LEU A 82 -5.99 -1.73 -7.13
CA LEU A 82 -5.49 -2.01 -5.79
C LEU A 82 -3.96 -2.04 -5.81
N LEU A 83 -3.32 -1.50 -4.77
CA LEU A 83 -1.89 -1.70 -4.46
C LEU A 83 -1.80 -2.23 -3.04
N VAL A 84 -1.61 -3.52 -2.89
CA VAL A 84 -1.75 -4.26 -1.63
C VAL A 84 -0.64 -5.30 -1.43
N HIS A 85 -0.54 -5.86 -0.22
CA HIS A 85 0.54 -6.77 0.16
C HIS A 85 0.05 -7.93 1.06
N SER A 86 -1.00 -8.62 0.62
CA SER A 86 -1.55 -9.81 1.31
C SER A 86 -1.72 -10.96 0.30
N PRO A 87 -0.62 -11.61 -0.13
CA PRO A 87 -0.60 -12.52 -1.29
C PRO A 87 -1.66 -13.62 -1.26
N ALA A 88 -1.96 -14.20 -0.09
CA ALA A 88 -2.97 -15.25 0.02
C ALA A 88 -4.39 -14.72 -0.28
N ALA A 89 -4.75 -13.58 0.30
CA ALA A 89 -6.03 -12.95 0.09
C ALA A 89 -6.16 -12.39 -1.34
N GLU A 90 -5.08 -11.85 -1.91
CA GLU A 90 -5.03 -11.37 -3.29
C GLU A 90 -5.27 -12.50 -4.30
N LYS A 91 -4.65 -13.68 -4.09
CA LYS A 91 -4.89 -14.87 -4.94
C LYS A 91 -6.36 -15.29 -4.89
N LYS A 92 -6.99 -15.27 -3.71
CA LYS A 92 -8.41 -15.55 -3.54
C LYS A 92 -9.26 -14.51 -4.29
N PHE A 93 -8.96 -13.22 -4.14
CA PHE A 93 -9.64 -12.11 -4.82
C PHE A 93 -9.66 -12.28 -6.35
N VAL A 94 -8.53 -12.69 -6.93
CA VAL A 94 -8.43 -12.97 -8.38
C VAL A 94 -9.16 -14.26 -8.76
N ALA A 95 -9.04 -15.33 -7.96
CA ALA A 95 -9.73 -16.60 -8.21
C ALA A 95 -11.25 -16.45 -8.20
N GLU A 96 -11.78 -15.54 -7.38
CA GLU A 96 -13.21 -15.17 -7.32
C GLU A 96 -13.62 -14.16 -8.39
N ALA A 97 -12.73 -13.85 -9.34
CA ALA A 97 -12.93 -12.93 -10.45
C ALA A 97 -13.28 -11.48 -10.04
N PHE A 98 -12.94 -11.05 -8.81
CA PHE A 98 -13.07 -9.65 -8.41
C PHE A 98 -11.96 -8.77 -8.98
N GLY A 99 -10.76 -9.34 -9.19
CA GLY A 99 -9.61 -8.69 -9.79
C GLY A 99 -9.03 -9.47 -10.95
N ILE A 100 -8.28 -8.76 -11.79
CA ILE A 100 -7.55 -9.30 -12.93
C ILE A 100 -6.11 -8.75 -12.93
N ASN A 101 -5.24 -9.35 -13.73
CA ASN A 101 -3.89 -8.84 -13.98
C ASN A 101 -3.10 -8.51 -12.71
N ARG A 102 -3.13 -9.41 -11.70
CA ARG A 102 -2.30 -9.28 -10.51
C ARG A 102 -0.83 -9.35 -10.90
N ARG A 103 -0.09 -8.25 -10.65
CA ARG A 103 1.32 -8.11 -11.05
C ARG A 103 2.19 -7.80 -9.84
N LEU A 104 3.31 -8.50 -9.74
CA LEU A 104 4.35 -8.27 -8.73
C LEU A 104 5.04 -6.93 -9.02
N ILE A 105 5.18 -6.09 -7.99
CA ILE A 105 5.77 -4.75 -8.11
C ILE A 105 7.09 -4.65 -7.36
N MET A 106 7.06 -4.93 -6.06
CA MET A 106 8.16 -4.69 -5.15
C MET A 106 7.98 -5.50 -3.89
N HIS A 107 9.01 -5.54 -3.06
CA HIS A 107 8.88 -5.93 -1.66
C HIS A 107 9.54 -4.90 -0.75
N ASN A 108 9.12 -4.89 0.49
CA ASN A 108 9.92 -4.49 1.64
C ASN A 108 9.92 -5.65 2.63
N ASP A 109 10.47 -5.46 3.80
CA ASP A 109 10.45 -6.47 4.84
C ASP A 109 9.78 -5.96 6.11
N TYR A 110 9.32 -6.93 6.87
CA TYR A 110 9.02 -6.74 8.27
C TYR A 110 10.28 -6.99 9.09
N ILE A 111 10.32 -6.36 10.24
CA ILE A 111 11.39 -6.51 11.24
C ILE A 111 10.77 -6.71 12.61
N ILE A 112 11.44 -7.44 13.48
CA ILE A 112 11.08 -7.50 14.88
C ILE A 112 11.92 -6.46 15.60
N VAL A 113 11.25 -5.51 16.22
CA VAL A 113 11.89 -4.45 16.99
C VAL A 113 11.57 -4.60 18.47
N GLY A 114 12.47 -4.10 19.32
CA GLY A 114 12.31 -4.15 20.75
C GLY A 114 13.32 -3.27 21.48
N PRO A 115 13.31 -3.29 22.82
CA PRO A 115 14.20 -2.48 23.61
C PRO A 115 15.67 -2.91 23.40
N PRO A 116 16.63 -1.96 23.49
CA PRO A 116 18.05 -2.26 23.24
C PRO A 116 18.69 -3.29 24.19
N ASP A 117 18.16 -3.40 25.41
CA ASP A 117 18.59 -4.37 26.44
C ASP A 117 18.09 -5.79 26.19
N ASP A 118 17.14 -5.97 25.24
CA ASP A 118 16.66 -7.24 24.73
C ASP A 118 16.48 -8.36 25.78
N PRO A 119 15.59 -8.19 26.75
CA PRO A 119 15.41 -9.17 27.84
C PRO A 119 15.01 -10.57 27.37
N ALA A 120 14.36 -10.71 26.21
CA ALA A 120 14.04 -11.99 25.60
C ALA A 120 15.20 -12.64 24.82
N LYS A 121 16.33 -11.94 24.64
CA LYS A 121 17.55 -12.41 23.94
C LYS A 121 17.25 -12.90 22.52
N VAL A 122 16.55 -12.08 21.74
CA VAL A 122 16.16 -12.42 20.36
C VAL A 122 17.08 -11.76 19.31
N LYS A 123 17.91 -10.80 19.71
CA LYS A 123 18.80 -10.07 18.79
C LYS A 123 19.72 -11.03 18.03
N GLY A 124 19.71 -10.89 16.70
CA GLY A 124 20.56 -11.66 15.80
C GLY A 124 20.02 -13.06 15.46
N LEU A 125 18.86 -13.47 15.98
CA LEU A 125 18.20 -14.70 15.51
C LEU A 125 17.87 -14.59 14.03
N LYS A 126 17.94 -15.76 13.33
CA LYS A 126 17.69 -15.82 11.88
C LYS A 126 16.23 -16.13 11.54
N LEU A 127 15.49 -16.72 12.48
CA LEU A 127 14.10 -17.12 12.28
C LEU A 127 13.16 -16.28 13.17
N ALA A 128 12.21 -15.62 12.56
CA ALA A 128 11.21 -14.82 13.27
C ALA A 128 10.36 -15.67 14.21
N SER A 129 10.05 -16.91 13.80
CA SER A 129 9.29 -17.86 14.65
C SER A 129 10.03 -18.23 15.94
N GLU A 130 11.36 -18.35 15.90
CA GLU A 130 12.17 -18.59 17.10
C GLU A 130 12.22 -17.37 18.01
N ALA A 131 12.29 -16.17 17.42
CA ALA A 131 12.20 -14.93 18.19
C ALA A 131 10.87 -14.83 18.94
N PHE A 132 9.76 -15.12 18.26
CA PHE A 132 8.43 -15.13 18.88
C PHE A 132 8.34 -16.18 19.99
N LYS A 133 8.89 -17.38 19.81
CA LYS A 133 8.98 -18.37 20.89
C LYS A 133 9.72 -17.86 22.12
N LYS A 134 10.87 -17.20 21.92
CA LYS A 134 11.66 -16.66 23.03
C LYS A 134 10.93 -15.51 23.75
N ILE A 135 10.28 -14.61 23.01
CA ILE A 135 9.48 -13.53 23.59
C ILE A 135 8.39 -14.11 24.49
N ALA A 136 7.63 -15.10 24.00
CA ALA A 136 6.59 -15.78 24.76
C ALA A 136 7.14 -16.52 25.97
N SER A 137 8.23 -17.28 25.82
CA SER A 137 8.85 -18.04 26.91
C SER A 137 9.39 -17.14 28.03
N ALA A 138 9.87 -15.95 27.67
CA ALA A 138 10.30 -14.94 28.63
C ALA A 138 9.14 -14.14 29.22
N SER A 139 7.90 -14.39 28.78
CA SER A 139 6.74 -13.53 29.09
C SER A 139 7.03 -12.05 28.83
N ALA A 140 7.87 -11.75 27.85
CA ALA A 140 8.27 -10.39 27.51
C ALA A 140 7.14 -9.70 26.73
N LEU A 141 6.87 -8.44 27.06
CA LEU A 141 5.73 -7.72 26.51
C LEU A 141 5.81 -7.61 24.99
N PHE A 142 4.78 -8.10 24.30
CA PHE A 142 4.61 -7.98 22.86
C PHE A 142 3.38 -7.12 22.55
N LEU A 143 3.55 -6.13 21.68
CA LEU A 143 2.50 -5.22 21.24
C LEU A 143 2.06 -5.61 19.84
N SER A 144 0.83 -6.12 19.74
CA SER A 144 0.19 -6.44 18.47
C SER A 144 -0.60 -5.25 17.94
N ARG A 145 -0.60 -5.04 16.65
CA ARG A 145 -1.52 -4.09 16.02
C ARG A 145 -2.97 -4.48 16.19
N SER A 146 -3.28 -5.75 16.05
CA SER A 146 -4.65 -6.32 16.18
C SER A 146 -5.75 -5.55 15.40
N ASP A 147 -5.37 -4.89 14.30
CA ASP A 147 -6.22 -4.02 13.46
C ASP A 147 -6.64 -4.66 12.12
N LYS A 148 -6.41 -5.96 11.96
CA LYS A 148 -6.67 -6.73 10.73
C LYS A 148 -5.87 -6.23 9.51
N SER A 149 -4.79 -5.48 9.71
CA SER A 149 -3.87 -5.06 8.65
C SER A 149 -3.01 -6.20 8.12
N GLY A 150 -2.26 -5.93 7.04
CA GLY A 150 -1.27 -6.86 6.51
C GLY A 150 -0.18 -7.20 7.53
N THR A 151 0.25 -6.23 8.36
CA THR A 151 1.20 -6.47 9.47
C THR A 151 0.63 -7.40 10.51
N HIS A 152 -0.63 -7.19 10.93
CA HIS A 152 -1.30 -8.09 11.87
C HIS A 152 -1.47 -9.49 11.29
N SER A 153 -1.85 -9.61 10.01
CA SER A 153 -1.92 -10.93 9.36
C SER A 153 -0.57 -11.64 9.34
N LYS A 154 0.52 -10.91 9.03
CA LYS A 154 1.89 -11.44 9.05
C LYS A 154 2.31 -11.85 10.45
N GLU A 155 2.00 -11.08 11.46
CA GLU A 155 2.24 -11.39 12.87
C GLU A 155 1.58 -12.73 13.24
N MET A 156 0.30 -12.91 12.89
CA MET A 156 -0.44 -14.16 13.16
C MET A 156 0.17 -15.36 12.42
N ASP A 157 0.68 -15.17 11.20
CA ASP A 157 1.41 -16.22 10.47
C ASP A 157 2.69 -16.64 11.22
N ILE A 158 3.42 -15.68 11.82
CA ILE A 158 4.64 -15.97 12.59
C ILE A 158 4.29 -16.65 13.91
N TRP A 159 3.24 -16.22 14.63
CA TRP A 159 2.74 -16.90 15.83
C TRP A 159 2.35 -18.34 15.51
N LYS A 160 1.62 -18.56 14.42
CA LYS A 160 1.28 -19.90 13.94
C LYS A 160 2.52 -20.75 13.65
N ALA A 161 3.52 -20.19 12.96
CA ALA A 161 4.79 -20.87 12.68
C ALA A 161 5.59 -21.16 13.96
N SER A 162 5.44 -20.35 14.99
CA SER A 162 6.03 -20.60 16.31
C SER A 162 5.29 -21.69 17.13
N GLY A 163 4.09 -22.09 16.71
CA GLY A 163 3.25 -23.02 17.45
C GLY A 163 2.59 -22.42 18.71
N ILE A 164 2.57 -21.09 18.83
CA ILE A 164 2.04 -20.38 20.01
C ILE A 164 0.76 -19.64 19.61
N LYS A 165 -0.21 -19.63 20.53
CA LYS A 165 -1.42 -18.82 20.48
C LYS A 165 -1.30 -17.74 21.56
N PRO A 166 -1.01 -16.47 21.19
CA PRO A 166 -0.71 -15.45 22.19
C PRO A 166 -1.94 -14.80 22.79
N GLU A 167 -3.13 -14.95 22.17
CA GLU A 167 -4.36 -14.29 22.60
C GLU A 167 -4.75 -14.72 24.02
N GLY A 168 -5.01 -13.74 24.88
CA GLY A 168 -5.37 -13.97 26.29
C GLY A 168 -4.18 -13.95 27.25
N GLU A 169 -2.96 -13.98 26.75
CA GLU A 169 -1.76 -13.90 27.56
C GLU A 169 -1.50 -12.46 28.05
N LYS A 170 -1.07 -12.28 29.28
CA LYS A 170 -0.81 -10.95 29.87
C LYS A 170 0.32 -10.21 29.18
N TRP A 171 1.28 -10.92 28.62
CA TRP A 171 2.42 -10.36 27.91
C TRP A 171 2.07 -9.98 26.44
N TYR A 172 0.90 -10.36 25.93
CA TYR A 172 0.44 -10.04 24.60
C TYR A 172 -0.63 -8.95 24.67
N GLN A 173 -0.28 -7.72 24.29
CA GLN A 173 -1.19 -6.58 24.34
C GLN A 173 -1.58 -6.12 22.93
N GLN A 174 -2.88 -6.01 22.72
CA GLN A 174 -3.47 -5.56 21.46
C GLN A 174 -3.69 -4.07 21.50
N THR A 175 -3.08 -3.33 20.56
CA THR A 175 -3.19 -1.86 20.51
C THR A 175 -4.41 -1.39 19.74
N GLY A 176 -4.83 -2.11 18.68
CA GLY A 176 -5.87 -1.66 17.76
C GLY A 176 -5.47 -0.46 16.89
N LEU A 177 -4.17 -0.13 16.85
CA LEU A 177 -3.65 1.10 16.27
C LEU A 177 -2.88 0.86 14.97
N GLY A 178 -2.65 1.94 14.20
CA GLY A 178 -1.75 1.94 13.05
C GLY A 178 -0.28 1.71 13.44
N MET A 179 0.59 1.41 12.43
CA MET A 179 1.98 0.99 12.70
C MET A 179 2.78 2.02 13.49
N GLY A 180 2.73 3.30 13.08
CA GLY A 180 3.48 4.36 13.76
C GLY A 180 3.06 4.54 15.22
N GLN A 181 1.77 4.50 15.50
CA GLN A 181 1.24 4.58 16.86
C GLN A 181 1.62 3.35 17.68
N THR A 182 1.53 2.15 17.09
CA THR A 182 1.96 0.91 17.76
C THR A 182 3.45 0.96 18.11
N LEU A 183 4.31 1.47 17.23
CA LEU A 183 5.74 1.66 17.50
C LEU A 183 5.97 2.59 18.69
N ASN A 184 5.24 3.72 18.78
CA ASN A 184 5.36 4.64 19.90
C ASN A 184 4.95 3.99 21.24
N VAL A 185 3.82 3.25 21.26
CA VAL A 185 3.39 2.50 22.44
C VAL A 185 4.40 1.40 22.81
N THR A 186 5.00 0.75 21.81
CA THR A 186 6.04 -0.28 22.03
C THR A 186 7.29 0.33 22.68
N ALA A 187 7.70 1.50 22.20
CA ALA A 187 8.84 2.23 22.74
C ALA A 187 8.59 2.66 24.22
N GLU A 188 7.43 3.25 24.49
CA GLU A 188 7.04 3.69 25.82
C GLU A 188 7.01 2.52 26.83
N LYS A 189 6.46 1.38 26.40
CA LYS A 189 6.33 0.19 27.25
C LYS A 189 7.55 -0.72 27.25
N LYS A 190 8.61 -0.38 26.50
CA LYS A 190 9.80 -1.22 26.31
C LYS A 190 9.46 -2.65 25.89
N GLY A 191 8.49 -2.77 24.99
CA GLY A 191 8.03 -4.06 24.48
C GLY A 191 8.65 -4.42 23.15
N TYR A 192 8.18 -5.53 22.59
CA TYR A 192 8.51 -6.04 21.27
C TYR A 192 7.32 -5.84 20.34
N THR A 193 7.58 -5.66 19.04
CA THR A 193 6.52 -5.67 18.02
C THR A 193 7.07 -6.08 16.66
N LEU A 194 6.19 -6.54 15.78
CA LEU A 194 6.46 -6.67 14.36
C LEU A 194 6.16 -5.33 13.67
N ALA A 195 7.12 -4.82 12.91
CA ALA A 195 6.95 -3.56 12.18
C ALA A 195 7.37 -3.71 10.72
N ASP A 196 6.75 -2.96 9.81
CA ASP A 196 7.36 -2.73 8.51
C ASP A 196 8.59 -1.82 8.66
N ARG A 197 9.65 -2.13 7.93
CA ARG A 197 10.92 -1.39 8.00
C ARG A 197 10.75 0.08 7.66
N GLY A 198 9.88 0.40 6.70
CA GLY A 198 9.69 1.78 6.25
C GLY A 198 9.18 2.67 7.37
N THR A 199 8.09 2.28 8.04
CA THR A 199 7.53 3.04 9.17
C THR A 199 8.52 3.12 10.33
N TYR A 200 9.23 2.02 10.65
CA TYR A 200 10.25 2.05 11.68
C TYR A 200 11.37 3.06 11.37
N LEU A 201 11.93 3.04 10.16
CA LEU A 201 13.00 3.96 9.77
C LEU A 201 12.55 5.41 9.77
N ALA A 202 11.30 5.69 9.40
CA ALA A 202 10.73 7.04 9.44
C ALA A 202 10.68 7.60 10.88
N LEU A 203 10.47 6.75 11.87
CA LEU A 203 10.29 7.14 13.28
C LEU A 203 11.51 6.85 14.17
N LYS A 204 12.50 6.09 13.67
CA LYS A 204 13.62 5.51 14.42
C LYS A 204 14.28 6.47 15.42
N LYS A 205 14.49 7.72 15.00
CA LYS A 205 15.20 8.73 15.82
C LYS A 205 14.55 8.98 17.17
N ASN A 206 13.24 8.75 17.28
CA ASN A 206 12.44 9.09 18.45
C ASN A 206 11.96 7.85 19.23
N LEU A 207 12.22 6.63 18.72
CA LEU A 207 11.65 5.42 19.30
C LEU A 207 12.52 4.79 20.40
N GLY A 208 13.86 4.90 20.30
CA GLY A 208 14.74 4.17 21.23
C GLY A 208 14.57 2.65 21.16
N LEU A 209 14.10 2.13 20.04
CA LEU A 209 13.99 0.70 19.75
C LEU A 209 15.08 0.27 18.77
N ASP A 210 15.60 -0.95 18.94
CA ASP A 210 16.54 -1.58 18.02
C ASP A 210 15.83 -2.56 17.08
N ILE A 211 16.39 -2.77 15.87
CA ILE A 211 16.07 -3.93 15.05
C ILE A 211 16.75 -5.14 15.68
N LEU A 212 15.98 -6.13 16.06
CA LEU A 212 16.47 -7.33 16.74
C LEU A 212 16.51 -8.54 15.82
N VAL A 213 15.52 -8.68 14.93
CA VAL A 213 15.46 -9.77 13.94
C VAL A 213 15.02 -9.25 12.59
N GLU A 214 15.77 -9.64 11.56
CA GLU A 214 15.53 -9.28 10.16
C GLU A 214 16.04 -10.37 9.21
N GLY A 215 15.67 -10.32 7.94
CA GLY A 215 16.21 -11.16 6.87
C GLY A 215 15.63 -12.57 6.76
N ASP A 216 14.65 -12.94 7.59
CA ASP A 216 13.89 -14.19 7.43
C ASP A 216 12.94 -14.08 6.23
N ALA A 217 12.83 -15.15 5.44
CA ALA A 217 11.91 -15.20 4.29
C ALA A 217 10.44 -14.97 4.66
N ILE A 218 10.00 -15.38 5.85
CA ILE A 218 8.65 -15.13 6.35
C ILE A 218 8.38 -13.62 6.56
N LEU A 219 9.43 -12.84 6.76
CA LEU A 219 9.34 -11.39 6.97
C LEU A 219 9.19 -10.59 5.67
N LEU A 220 9.28 -11.22 4.50
CA LEU A 220 9.08 -10.53 3.23
C LEU A 220 7.65 -10.02 3.12
N ASN A 221 7.53 -8.76 2.74
CA ASN A 221 6.28 -8.05 2.51
C ASN A 221 6.16 -7.71 1.03
N ILE A 222 5.41 -8.52 0.30
CA ILE A 222 5.39 -8.52 -1.17
C ILE A 222 4.18 -7.77 -1.67
N TYR A 223 4.39 -6.76 -2.50
CA TYR A 223 3.38 -5.86 -3.04
C TYR A 223 2.97 -6.23 -4.46
N HIS A 224 1.66 -6.21 -4.68
CA HIS A 224 1.08 -6.41 -6.00
C HIS A 224 0.15 -5.26 -6.34
N VAL A 225 0.11 -4.93 -7.63
CA VAL A 225 -0.97 -4.13 -8.22
C VAL A 225 -1.97 -5.07 -8.85
N ILE A 226 -3.27 -4.80 -8.66
CA ILE A 226 -4.38 -5.63 -9.15
C ILE A 226 -5.43 -4.71 -9.75
N GLU A 227 -5.81 -4.94 -11.00
CA GLU A 227 -6.91 -4.23 -11.65
C GLU A 227 -8.24 -4.80 -11.15
N VAL A 228 -9.20 -3.97 -10.82
CA VAL A 228 -10.55 -4.41 -10.48
C VAL A 228 -11.25 -4.86 -11.77
N ASN A 229 -11.95 -6.00 -11.72
CA ASN A 229 -12.47 -6.67 -12.91
C ASN A 229 -13.69 -5.93 -13.51
N PRO A 230 -13.56 -5.30 -14.70
CA PRO A 230 -14.65 -4.56 -15.33
C PRO A 230 -15.81 -5.44 -15.81
N ALA A 231 -15.56 -6.73 -16.04
CA ALA A 231 -16.62 -7.67 -16.41
C ALA A 231 -17.61 -7.88 -15.26
N LYS A 232 -17.13 -7.76 -14.01
CA LYS A 232 -17.96 -7.86 -12.81
C LYS A 232 -18.50 -6.48 -12.38
N TRP A 233 -17.73 -5.42 -12.63
CA TRP A 233 -18.02 -4.06 -12.22
C TRP A 233 -17.90 -3.07 -13.39
N PRO A 234 -18.92 -2.95 -14.27
CA PRO A 234 -18.85 -2.13 -15.49
C PRO A 234 -18.60 -0.62 -15.23
N LYS A 235 -18.80 -0.15 -13.98
CA LYS A 235 -18.61 1.27 -13.62
C LYS A 235 -17.16 1.62 -13.25
N VAL A 236 -16.27 0.63 -13.06
CA VAL A 236 -14.87 0.91 -12.74
C VAL A 236 -14.17 1.52 -13.94
N ASN A 237 -13.24 2.44 -13.67
CA ASN A 237 -12.39 3.04 -14.70
C ASN A 237 -11.28 2.06 -15.10
N ALA A 238 -11.65 1.01 -15.87
CA ALA A 238 -10.71 -0.03 -16.29
C ALA A 238 -9.51 0.50 -17.09
N PRO A 239 -9.67 1.46 -18.06
CA PRO A 239 -8.52 2.04 -18.73
C PRO A 239 -7.56 2.76 -17.79
N GLY A 240 -8.09 3.50 -16.81
CA GLY A 240 -7.29 4.19 -15.79
C GLY A 240 -6.59 3.23 -14.83
N GLY A 241 -7.31 2.19 -14.37
CA GLY A 241 -6.75 1.14 -13.53
C GLY A 241 -5.59 0.40 -14.21
N ARG A 242 -5.76 0.05 -15.49
CA ARG A 242 -4.71 -0.54 -16.33
C ARG A 242 -3.52 0.40 -16.49
N ALA A 243 -3.77 1.68 -16.82
CA ALA A 243 -2.70 2.67 -16.99
C ALA A 243 -1.86 2.79 -15.71
N PHE A 244 -2.50 2.82 -14.53
CA PHE A 244 -1.78 2.85 -13.25
C PHE A 244 -0.98 1.56 -13.03
N ALA A 245 -1.57 0.42 -13.28
CA ALA A 245 -0.89 -0.86 -13.12
C ALA A 245 0.30 -1.01 -14.09
N ASP A 246 0.19 -0.53 -15.34
CA ASP A 246 1.30 -0.49 -16.31
C ASP A 246 2.41 0.48 -15.87
N PHE A 247 2.03 1.64 -15.33
CA PHE A 247 2.99 2.58 -14.76
C PHE A 247 3.77 1.94 -13.60
N MET A 248 3.12 1.24 -12.69
CA MET A 248 3.79 0.61 -11.54
C MET A 248 4.84 -0.43 -11.94
N VAL A 249 4.65 -1.14 -13.07
CA VAL A 249 5.62 -2.11 -13.59
C VAL A 249 6.61 -1.51 -14.57
N SER A 250 6.50 -0.23 -14.92
CA SER A 250 7.40 0.42 -15.88
C SER A 250 8.82 0.51 -15.33
N LYS A 251 9.80 0.48 -16.24
CA LYS A 251 11.21 0.63 -15.87
C LYS A 251 11.47 1.88 -15.04
N GLU A 252 10.86 3.01 -15.42
CA GLU A 252 11.02 4.27 -14.70
C GLU A 252 10.53 4.18 -13.25
N THR A 253 9.35 3.62 -13.01
CA THR A 253 8.82 3.44 -11.66
C THR A 253 9.69 2.48 -10.86
N GLN A 254 10.17 1.40 -11.47
CA GLN A 254 11.06 0.45 -10.81
C GLN A 254 12.42 1.07 -10.45
N ASP A 255 12.96 1.96 -11.27
CA ASP A 255 14.19 2.73 -10.97
C ASP A 255 13.97 3.71 -9.79
N ILE A 256 12.80 4.35 -9.71
CA ILE A 256 12.43 5.19 -8.56
C ILE A 256 12.32 4.36 -7.29
N ILE A 257 11.61 3.23 -7.33
CA ILE A 257 11.46 2.32 -6.19
C ILE A 257 12.82 1.88 -5.66
N LYS A 258 13.75 1.54 -6.54
CA LYS A 258 15.12 1.07 -6.22
C LYS A 258 15.90 2.07 -5.36
N THR A 259 15.68 3.36 -5.54
CA THR A 259 16.43 4.41 -4.85
C THR A 259 15.62 5.14 -3.80
N PHE A 260 14.31 4.85 -3.70
CA PHE A 260 13.42 5.52 -2.77
C PHE A 260 13.87 5.27 -1.31
N GLY A 261 14.07 6.34 -0.58
CA GLY A 261 14.50 6.31 0.83
C GLY A 261 16.02 6.41 1.04
N VAL A 262 16.85 6.12 0.03
CA VAL A 262 18.33 6.11 0.18
C VAL A 262 18.85 7.44 0.71
N GLY A 263 18.43 8.56 0.14
CA GLY A 263 18.88 9.89 0.57
C GLY A 263 18.50 10.26 2.02
N LYS A 264 17.40 9.72 2.51
CA LYS A 264 16.88 10.02 3.86
C LYS A 264 17.30 9.02 4.92
N TYR A 265 17.42 7.75 4.56
CA TYR A 265 17.61 6.64 5.52
C TYR A 265 18.91 5.87 5.29
N GLY A 266 19.70 6.20 4.25
CA GLY A 266 20.93 5.50 3.88
C GLY A 266 20.70 4.15 3.18
N SER A 267 19.44 3.73 3.02
CA SER A 267 19.06 2.48 2.36
C SER A 267 17.70 2.63 1.68
N PRO A 268 17.40 1.85 0.63
CA PRO A 268 16.08 1.86 0.02
C PRO A 268 15.02 1.32 0.99
N LEU A 269 13.80 1.87 0.93
CA LEU A 269 12.65 1.37 1.69
C LEU A 269 11.91 0.25 0.98
N PHE A 270 12.07 0.13 -0.32
CA PHE A 270 11.48 -0.89 -1.17
C PHE A 270 12.49 -1.43 -2.17
N PHE A 271 12.29 -2.65 -2.59
CA PHE A 271 13.12 -3.34 -3.57
C PHE A 271 12.27 -3.71 -4.78
N PRO A 272 12.66 -3.35 -6.01
CA PRO A 272 11.92 -3.66 -7.22
C PRO A 272 11.92 -5.17 -7.50
N ASP A 273 10.76 -5.70 -7.91
CA ASP A 273 10.56 -7.15 -8.15
C ASP A 273 9.96 -7.47 -9.51
N VAL A 274 9.72 -6.49 -10.37
CA VAL A 274 9.20 -6.75 -11.71
C VAL A 274 10.17 -7.66 -12.47
N GLY A 275 9.62 -8.76 -13.02
CA GLY A 275 10.41 -9.79 -13.73
C GLY A 275 11.06 -10.86 -12.83
N LYS A 276 10.96 -10.75 -11.50
CA LYS A 276 11.32 -11.85 -10.59
C LYS A 276 10.23 -12.92 -10.56
N LYS A 277 10.61 -14.18 -10.36
CA LYS A 277 9.69 -15.33 -10.26
C LYS A 277 9.34 -15.60 -8.80
#